data_9efd31e6e578265c1206ac1b99b3d3ff
#
_entry.id   9efd31e6e578265c1206ac1b99b3d3ff
#
_cell.length_a   1.000
_cell.length_b   1.000
_cell.length_c   1.000
_cell.angle_alpha   90.00
_cell.angle_beta   90.00
_cell.angle_gamma   90.00
#
_symmetry.space_group_name_H-M   'P 1'
#
loop_
_entity.id
_entity.type
_entity.pdbx_description
1 polymer ?
#
loop_
_entity_poly.entity_id
_entity_poly.type
_entity_poly.pdbx_seq_one_letter_code
_entity_poly.pdbx_strand_id
1 'polypeptide(L)'
;MDYTNVYGVLHKTNFIIIMILIDGKKIAAELREELKKEVLNLKSKHNKIPGLTVILIGDMVPSQIYVRMKEKAANEVGLKSEVIRYPDSVEEKTVLDKIDELNKDESVSGILVQLPLPKHIDKQKVIEAISPGKDVDGFHPVNVGNLSSGYESTVPCTPLGCYLLIKKFEKNLSGKKAIIVGRSNLNGKP
;
A
#
# COMPACT_ATOMS: atom_id res chain seq x y z
N MET A 1 4.49 27.86 2.19
CA MET A 1 4.90 28.15 0.81
C MET A 1 3.86 27.54 -0.11
N ASP A 2 3.10 28.42 -0.71
CA ASP A 2 1.96 28.09 -1.56
C ASP A 2 2.48 27.67 -2.93
N TYR A 3 2.37 26.37 -3.28
CA TYR A 3 2.73 25.87 -4.62
C TYR A 3 1.51 25.85 -5.53
N THR A 4 0.85 27.00 -5.62
CA THR A 4 -0.18 27.21 -6.64
C THR A 4 0.49 27.63 -7.94
N ASN A 5 0.37 26.76 -8.95
CA ASN A 5 0.64 27.04 -10.38
C ASN A 5 2.10 27.38 -10.77
N VAL A 6 2.94 26.36 -10.95
CA VAL A 6 4.16 26.54 -11.74
C VAL A 6 3.84 26.21 -13.20
N TYR A 7 3.47 27.23 -13.98
CA TYR A 7 3.46 27.16 -15.43
C TYR A 7 4.83 27.58 -15.95
N GLY A 8 5.64 26.63 -16.37
CA GLY A 8 6.89 26.91 -17.09
C GLY A 8 6.64 27.05 -18.58
N VAL A 9 6.83 28.24 -19.14
CA VAL A 9 6.80 28.46 -20.59
C VAL A 9 8.23 28.41 -21.12
N LEU A 10 8.58 27.36 -21.85
CA LEU A 10 9.82 27.30 -22.64
C LEU A 10 9.51 27.74 -24.07
N HIS A 11 9.97 28.94 -24.42
CA HIS A 11 9.86 29.51 -25.77
C HIS A 11 11.05 29.06 -26.62
N LYS A 12 10.88 28.03 -27.45
CA LYS A 12 11.56 27.93 -28.76
C LYS A 12 10.62 27.22 -29.71
N THR A 13 10.17 27.93 -30.76
CA THR A 13 9.23 27.50 -31.82
C THR A 13 7.80 27.21 -31.35
N ASN A 14 6.91 28.18 -31.41
CA ASN A 14 5.42 28.12 -31.40
C ASN A 14 4.66 26.95 -30.73
N PHE A 15 5.29 26.21 -29.82
CA PHE A 15 4.64 25.17 -29.00
C PHE A 15 4.54 25.67 -27.57
N ILE A 16 3.30 25.91 -27.12
CA ILE A 16 3.01 26.13 -25.69
C ILE A 16 2.95 24.73 -25.06
N ILE A 17 3.98 24.34 -24.30
CA ILE A 17 3.94 23.12 -23.49
C ILE A 17 3.23 23.48 -22.19
N ILE A 18 2.00 23.04 -22.04
CA ILE A 18 1.29 23.14 -20.77
C ILE A 18 1.73 21.93 -19.93
N MET A 19 2.50 22.19 -18.87
CA MET A 19 2.86 21.18 -17.89
C MET A 19 1.76 21.08 -16.83
N ILE A 20 1.20 19.89 -16.65
CA ILE A 20 0.25 19.61 -15.58
C ILE A 20 0.99 18.87 -14.47
N LEU A 21 1.03 19.47 -13.27
CA LEU A 21 1.62 18.84 -12.10
C LEU A 21 0.61 17.88 -11.45
N ILE A 22 1.01 16.61 -11.30
CA ILE A 22 0.26 15.62 -10.53
C ILE A 22 0.66 15.76 -9.05
N ASP A 23 -0.14 16.47 -8.26
CA ASP A 23 0.11 16.63 -6.82
C ASP A 23 -0.32 15.40 -6.03
N GLY A 24 0.61 14.46 -5.84
CA GLY A 24 0.38 13.22 -5.11
C GLY A 24 0.02 13.43 -3.62
N LYS A 25 0.52 14.51 -2.99
CA LYS A 25 0.18 14.81 -1.58
C LYS A 25 -1.29 15.21 -1.44
N LYS A 26 -1.76 16.07 -2.34
CA LYS A 26 -3.15 16.52 -2.37
C LYS A 26 -4.08 15.33 -2.63
N ILE A 27 -3.78 14.51 -3.64
CA ILE A 27 -4.60 13.34 -4.00
C ILE A 27 -4.63 12.33 -2.85
N ALA A 28 -3.49 12.06 -2.20
CA ALA A 28 -3.44 11.18 -1.04
C ALA A 28 -4.23 11.72 0.16
N ALA A 29 -4.26 13.03 0.38
CA ALA A 29 -5.08 13.65 1.42
C ALA A 29 -6.58 13.51 1.12
N GLU A 30 -7.00 13.77 -0.13
CA GLU A 30 -8.38 13.57 -0.57
C GLU A 30 -8.82 12.11 -0.35
N LEU A 31 -7.99 11.14 -0.75
CA LEU A 31 -8.28 9.72 -0.57
C LEU A 31 -8.40 9.32 0.91
N ARG A 32 -7.54 9.86 1.79
CA ARG A 32 -7.67 9.61 3.23
C ARG A 32 -8.96 10.16 3.81
N GLU A 33 -9.43 11.31 3.37
CA GLU A 33 -10.72 11.85 3.81
C GLU A 33 -11.91 10.98 3.33
N GLU A 34 -11.82 10.40 2.13
CA GLU A 34 -12.82 9.44 1.65
C GLU A 34 -12.81 8.16 2.51
N LEU A 35 -11.63 7.56 2.73
CA LEU A 35 -11.46 6.38 3.59
C LEU A 35 -11.96 6.61 5.02
N LYS A 36 -11.70 7.79 5.58
CA LYS A 36 -12.20 8.15 6.92
C LYS A 36 -13.73 8.10 7.00
N LYS A 37 -14.41 8.57 5.96
CA LYS A 37 -15.87 8.49 5.89
C LYS A 37 -16.34 7.04 5.82
N GLU A 38 -15.65 6.19 5.05
CA GLU A 38 -15.97 4.76 4.96
C GLU A 38 -15.76 4.04 6.30
N VAL A 39 -14.67 4.30 7.00
CA VAL A 39 -14.42 3.73 8.35
C VAL A 39 -15.51 4.16 9.34
N LEU A 40 -15.90 5.44 9.33
CA LEU A 40 -17.00 5.92 10.16
C LEU A 40 -18.34 5.26 9.83
N ASN A 41 -18.61 5.02 8.55
CA ASN A 41 -19.81 4.31 8.09
C ASN A 41 -19.81 2.84 8.55
N LEU A 42 -18.69 2.13 8.43
CA LEU A 42 -18.53 0.77 8.95
C LEU A 42 -18.76 0.71 10.47
N LYS A 43 -18.17 1.65 11.19
CA LYS A 43 -18.35 1.76 12.64
C LYS A 43 -19.82 2.00 13.00
N SER A 44 -20.51 2.91 12.33
CA SER A 44 -21.90 3.25 12.64
C SER A 44 -22.90 2.15 12.26
N LYS A 45 -22.68 1.47 11.12
CA LYS A 45 -23.62 0.44 10.63
C LYS A 45 -23.37 -0.95 11.22
N HIS A 46 -22.12 -1.29 11.46
CA HIS A 46 -21.72 -2.65 11.81
C HIS A 46 -21.01 -2.75 13.17
N ASN A 47 -20.78 -1.62 13.85
CA ASN A 47 -19.98 -1.52 15.07
C ASN A 47 -18.58 -2.17 14.92
N LYS A 48 -18.02 -2.11 13.69
CA LYS A 48 -16.71 -2.68 13.35
C LYS A 48 -15.77 -1.58 12.92
N ILE A 49 -14.54 -1.65 13.42
CA ILE A 49 -13.41 -0.80 13.00
C ILE A 49 -12.37 -1.75 12.42
N PRO A 50 -11.97 -1.60 11.14
CA PRO A 50 -10.93 -2.47 10.57
C PRO A 50 -9.61 -2.35 11.32
N GLY A 51 -8.98 -3.49 11.59
CA GLY A 51 -7.68 -3.59 12.25
C GLY A 51 -6.57 -3.84 11.25
N LEU A 52 -5.49 -3.05 11.32
CA LEU A 52 -4.27 -3.25 10.55
C LEU A 52 -3.12 -3.57 11.49
N THR A 53 -2.51 -4.74 11.36
CA THR A 53 -1.31 -5.11 12.10
C THR A 53 -0.09 -5.08 11.19
N VAL A 54 0.93 -4.33 11.58
CA VAL A 54 2.19 -4.20 10.87
C VAL A 54 3.28 -4.91 11.68
N ILE A 55 3.99 -5.85 11.06
CA ILE A 55 5.17 -6.49 11.65
C ILE A 55 6.42 -5.82 11.09
N LEU A 56 7.26 -5.31 11.97
CA LEU A 56 8.57 -4.72 11.65
C LEU A 56 9.67 -5.53 12.32
N ILE A 57 10.65 -5.99 11.53
CA ILE A 57 11.79 -6.78 12.01
C ILE A 57 13.07 -6.01 11.75
N GLY A 58 13.86 -5.86 12.80
CA GLY A 58 15.10 -5.09 12.77
C GLY A 58 14.87 -3.57 12.88
N ASP A 59 15.95 -2.82 12.76
CA ASP A 59 16.03 -1.40 13.06
C ASP A 59 16.40 -0.53 11.85
N MET A 60 16.27 -1.06 10.63
CA MET A 60 16.55 -0.31 9.41
C MET A 60 15.77 1.02 9.39
N VAL A 61 16.50 2.13 9.35
CA VAL A 61 15.93 3.48 9.42
C VAL A 61 14.84 3.74 8.37
N PRO A 62 15.02 3.37 7.08
CA PRO A 62 13.95 3.54 6.09
C PRO A 62 12.66 2.77 6.45
N SER A 63 12.80 1.52 6.92
CA SER A 63 11.64 0.68 7.31
C SER A 63 10.88 1.30 8.49
N GLN A 64 11.60 1.83 9.48
CA GLN A 64 11.00 2.51 10.63
C GLN A 64 10.22 3.77 10.21
N ILE A 65 10.77 4.55 9.26
CA ILE A 65 10.10 5.75 8.72
C ILE A 65 8.81 5.35 8.01
N TYR A 66 8.84 4.33 7.13
CA TYR A 66 7.67 3.85 6.41
C TYR A 66 6.59 3.32 7.35
N VAL A 67 6.96 2.51 8.33
CA VAL A 67 6.01 1.98 9.32
C VAL A 67 5.37 3.10 10.13
N ARG A 68 6.15 4.09 10.59
CA ARG A 68 5.62 5.26 11.30
C ARG A 68 4.63 6.07 10.45
N MET A 69 4.93 6.24 9.15
CA MET A 69 4.03 6.93 8.23
C MET A 69 2.74 6.14 8.00
N LYS A 70 2.81 4.81 7.88
CA LYS A 70 1.65 3.92 7.75
C LYS A 70 0.77 3.98 9.00
N GLU A 71 1.37 3.85 10.18
CA GLU A 71 0.68 3.95 11.46
C GLU A 71 -0.04 5.31 11.62
N LYS A 72 0.66 6.41 11.30
CA LYS A 72 0.06 7.74 11.32
C LYS A 72 -1.13 7.84 10.37
N ALA A 73 -1.00 7.37 9.13
CA ALA A 73 -2.06 7.42 8.13
C ALA A 73 -3.26 6.53 8.52
N ALA A 74 -3.02 5.34 9.06
CA ALA A 74 -4.06 4.45 9.56
C ALA A 74 -4.86 5.10 10.71
N ASN A 75 -4.17 5.70 11.68
CA ASN A 75 -4.80 6.42 12.78
C ASN A 75 -5.59 7.65 12.31
N GLU A 76 -5.06 8.39 11.31
CA GLU A 76 -5.72 9.56 10.72
C GLU A 76 -7.08 9.22 10.11
N VAL A 77 -7.20 8.07 9.45
CA VAL A 77 -8.46 7.60 8.86
C VAL A 77 -9.36 6.82 9.83
N GLY A 78 -8.89 6.60 11.07
CA GLY A 78 -9.67 5.94 12.11
C GLY A 78 -9.61 4.42 12.11
N LEU A 79 -8.61 3.80 11.44
CA LEU A 79 -8.33 2.37 11.55
C LEU A 79 -7.73 2.05 12.92
N LYS A 80 -7.96 0.83 13.40
CA LYS A 80 -7.24 0.27 14.54
C LYS A 80 -5.88 -0.20 14.05
N SER A 81 -4.78 0.50 14.41
CA SER A 81 -3.44 0.17 13.94
C SER A 81 -2.57 -0.34 15.08
N GLU A 82 -1.89 -1.45 14.84
CA GLU A 82 -0.92 -2.05 15.75
C GLU A 82 0.41 -2.29 15.03
N VAL A 83 1.52 -2.01 15.70
CA VAL A 83 2.87 -2.27 15.17
C VAL A 83 3.61 -3.21 16.12
N ILE A 84 3.83 -4.43 15.66
CA ILE A 84 4.63 -5.45 16.36
C ILE A 84 6.08 -5.31 15.90
N ARG A 85 6.99 -5.15 16.86
CA ARG A 85 8.41 -4.95 16.59
C ARG A 85 9.22 -6.12 17.10
N TYR A 86 10.05 -6.67 16.23
CA TYR A 86 11.00 -7.72 16.58
C TYR A 86 12.44 -7.23 16.32
N PRO A 87 13.40 -7.70 17.13
CA PRO A 87 14.82 -7.47 16.86
C PRO A 87 15.24 -8.20 15.57
N ASP A 88 16.33 -7.76 14.96
CA ASP A 88 16.90 -8.39 13.76
C ASP A 88 17.23 -9.88 13.98
N SER A 89 17.51 -10.28 15.21
CA SER A 89 17.85 -11.65 15.61
C SER A 89 16.65 -12.57 15.87
N VAL A 90 15.41 -12.11 15.64
CA VAL A 90 14.21 -12.94 15.87
C VAL A 90 14.24 -14.21 15.01
N GLU A 91 13.86 -15.34 15.55
CA GLU A 91 13.73 -16.58 14.80
C GLU A 91 12.57 -16.54 13.81
N GLU A 92 12.76 -17.09 12.60
CA GLU A 92 11.72 -17.20 11.56
C GLU A 92 10.43 -17.83 12.14
N LYS A 93 10.57 -18.88 12.95
CA LYS A 93 9.44 -19.56 13.57
C LYS A 93 8.57 -18.61 14.40
N THR A 94 9.19 -17.74 15.20
CA THR A 94 8.45 -16.77 16.03
C THR A 94 7.60 -15.82 15.19
N VAL A 95 8.12 -15.40 14.03
CA VAL A 95 7.38 -14.54 13.08
C VAL A 95 6.22 -15.31 12.45
N LEU A 96 6.45 -16.55 12.03
CA LEU A 96 5.41 -17.40 11.42
C LEU A 96 4.30 -17.74 12.43
N ASP A 97 4.65 -18.08 13.66
CA ASP A 97 3.68 -18.35 14.73
C ASP A 97 2.81 -17.10 15.02
N LYS A 98 3.42 -15.89 15.02
CA LYS A 98 2.65 -14.64 15.19
C LYS A 98 1.73 -14.37 14.02
N ILE A 99 2.15 -14.64 12.79
CA ILE A 99 1.28 -14.48 11.60
C ILE A 99 0.09 -15.44 11.69
N ASP A 100 0.31 -16.69 12.14
CA ASP A 100 -0.77 -17.67 12.32
C ASP A 100 -1.77 -17.21 13.39
N GLU A 101 -1.30 -16.64 14.51
CA GLU A 101 -2.16 -16.01 15.52
C GLU A 101 -3.00 -14.87 14.92
N LEU A 102 -2.37 -13.95 14.19
CA LEU A 102 -3.05 -12.81 13.56
C LEU A 102 -4.05 -13.24 12.47
N ASN A 103 -3.76 -14.33 11.75
CA ASN A 103 -4.71 -14.90 10.78
C ASN A 103 -6.01 -15.36 11.46
N LYS A 104 -5.93 -15.84 12.69
CA LYS A 104 -7.09 -16.34 13.47
C LYS A 104 -7.81 -15.24 14.22
N ASP A 105 -7.20 -14.09 14.43
CA ASP A 105 -7.80 -12.96 15.15
C ASP A 105 -8.80 -12.22 14.25
N GLU A 106 -10.08 -12.31 14.57
CA GLU A 106 -11.15 -11.61 13.83
C GLU A 106 -11.08 -10.07 13.93
N SER A 107 -10.37 -9.54 14.92
CA SER A 107 -10.18 -8.09 15.07
C SER A 107 -9.13 -7.55 14.10
N VAL A 108 -8.29 -8.41 13.52
CA VAL A 108 -7.26 -8.09 12.52
C VAL A 108 -7.85 -8.28 11.12
N SER A 109 -8.08 -7.18 10.43
CA SER A 109 -8.60 -7.18 9.05
C SER A 109 -7.48 -7.25 8.01
N GLY A 110 -6.27 -6.82 8.36
CA GLY A 110 -5.12 -6.83 7.46
C GLY A 110 -3.79 -7.00 8.19
N ILE A 111 -2.90 -7.73 7.55
CA ILE A 111 -1.54 -8.01 8.04
C ILE A 111 -0.54 -7.49 7.00
N LEU A 112 0.46 -6.76 7.49
CA LEU A 112 1.56 -6.24 6.68
C LEU A 112 2.89 -6.60 7.34
N VAL A 113 3.78 -7.28 6.63
CA VAL A 113 5.15 -7.51 7.09
C VAL A 113 6.09 -6.60 6.31
N GLN A 114 6.69 -5.64 7.01
CA GLN A 114 7.52 -4.63 6.36
C GLN A 114 8.81 -5.22 5.79
N LEU A 115 8.95 -5.14 4.47
CA LEU A 115 10.18 -5.54 3.77
C LEU A 115 11.22 -4.40 3.78
N PRO A 116 12.53 -4.73 3.69
CA PRO A 116 13.11 -6.07 3.59
C PRO A 116 13.19 -6.79 4.94
N LEU A 117 13.30 -8.12 4.91
CA LEU A 117 13.53 -8.97 6.07
C LEU A 117 15.02 -9.28 6.27
N PRO A 118 15.46 -9.64 7.51
CA PRO A 118 16.77 -10.21 7.77
C PRO A 118 17.04 -11.43 6.88
N LYS A 119 18.30 -11.68 6.52
CA LYS A 119 18.67 -12.74 5.56
C LYS A 119 18.31 -14.16 6.01
N HIS A 120 18.21 -14.41 7.31
CA HIS A 120 17.87 -15.72 7.86
C HIS A 120 16.37 -16.01 7.89
N ILE A 121 15.54 -15.04 7.56
CA ILE A 121 14.09 -15.19 7.45
C ILE A 121 13.70 -15.30 5.98
N ASP A 122 13.08 -16.39 5.59
CA ASP A 122 12.60 -16.59 4.23
C ASP A 122 11.39 -15.71 3.95
N LYS A 123 11.62 -14.71 3.10
CA LYS A 123 10.57 -13.77 2.69
C LYS A 123 9.36 -14.49 2.06
N GLN A 124 9.59 -15.52 1.26
CA GLN A 124 8.51 -16.22 0.57
C GLN A 124 7.62 -16.97 1.56
N LYS A 125 8.21 -17.66 2.50
CA LYS A 125 7.45 -18.33 3.59
C LYS A 125 6.62 -17.35 4.40
N VAL A 126 7.19 -16.18 4.73
CA VAL A 126 6.48 -15.13 5.48
C VAL A 126 5.29 -14.62 4.70
N ILE A 127 5.45 -14.33 3.39
CA ILE A 127 4.37 -13.87 2.53
C ILE A 127 3.27 -14.94 2.43
N GLU A 128 3.64 -16.20 2.21
CA GLU A 128 2.70 -17.33 2.07
C GLU A 128 1.99 -17.70 3.39
N ALA A 129 2.57 -17.36 4.53
CA ALA A 129 1.95 -17.59 5.83
C ALA A 129 0.78 -16.62 6.10
N ILE A 130 0.74 -15.45 5.46
CA ILE A 130 -0.36 -14.50 5.60
C ILE A 130 -1.58 -15.06 4.87
N SER A 131 -2.75 -15.09 5.52
CA SER A 131 -4.00 -15.44 4.83
C SER A 131 -4.24 -14.49 3.63
N PRO A 132 -4.55 -15.01 2.42
CA PRO A 132 -4.81 -14.17 1.24
C PRO A 132 -5.83 -13.06 1.47
N GLY A 133 -6.86 -13.31 2.30
CA GLY A 133 -7.87 -12.31 2.65
C GLY A 133 -7.40 -11.23 3.63
N LYS A 134 -6.22 -11.42 4.26
CA LYS A 134 -5.59 -10.44 5.16
C LYS A 134 -4.29 -9.86 4.61
N ASP A 135 -3.85 -10.30 3.42
CA ASP A 135 -2.68 -9.77 2.73
C ASP A 135 -3.00 -8.41 2.11
N VAL A 136 -2.69 -7.33 2.83
CA VAL A 136 -2.97 -5.96 2.38
C VAL A 136 -1.91 -5.41 1.41
N ASP A 137 -0.78 -6.08 1.26
CA ASP A 137 0.26 -5.71 0.28
C ASP A 137 0.01 -6.37 -1.10
N GLY A 138 -0.87 -7.39 -1.19
CA GLY A 138 -1.16 -8.12 -2.42
C GLY A 138 0.01 -8.96 -2.93
N PHE A 139 0.88 -9.44 -2.04
CA PHE A 139 2.08 -10.20 -2.41
C PHE A 139 1.89 -11.71 -2.33
N HIS A 140 0.83 -12.17 -1.66
CA HIS A 140 0.52 -13.60 -1.58
C HIS A 140 0.30 -14.18 -2.98
N PRO A 141 0.85 -15.37 -3.30
CA PRO A 141 0.72 -15.99 -4.64
C PRO A 141 -0.71 -16.09 -5.15
N VAL A 142 -1.69 -16.34 -4.28
CA VAL A 142 -3.12 -16.36 -4.63
C VAL A 142 -3.58 -14.99 -5.13
N ASN A 143 -3.22 -13.91 -4.42
CA ASN A 143 -3.59 -12.53 -4.82
C ASN A 143 -2.90 -12.14 -6.13
N VAL A 144 -1.61 -12.46 -6.28
CA VAL A 144 -0.86 -12.23 -7.52
C VAL A 144 -1.47 -13.00 -8.69
N GLY A 145 -1.86 -14.27 -8.47
CA GLY A 145 -2.50 -15.11 -9.49
C GLY A 145 -3.86 -14.58 -9.90
N ASN A 146 -4.70 -14.21 -8.93
CA ASN A 146 -6.02 -13.62 -9.18
C ASN A 146 -5.91 -12.33 -9.98
N LEU A 147 -5.04 -11.40 -9.55
CA LEU A 147 -4.81 -10.13 -10.24
C LEU A 147 -4.35 -10.37 -11.69
N SER A 148 -3.38 -11.26 -11.89
CA SER A 148 -2.87 -11.60 -13.23
C SER A 148 -3.92 -12.23 -14.14
N SER A 149 -4.90 -12.93 -13.56
CA SER A 149 -5.99 -13.61 -14.27
C SER A 149 -7.25 -12.73 -14.44
N GLY A 150 -7.22 -11.49 -13.93
CA GLY A 150 -8.34 -10.57 -14.01
C GLY A 150 -9.45 -10.82 -12.98
N TYR A 151 -9.18 -11.60 -11.95
CA TYR A 151 -10.11 -11.80 -10.83
C TYR A 151 -9.95 -10.70 -9.78
N GLU A 152 -10.99 -10.53 -8.96
CA GLU A 152 -10.94 -9.61 -7.82
C GLU A 152 -9.86 -10.03 -6.83
N SER A 153 -9.02 -9.09 -6.46
CA SER A 153 -7.86 -9.34 -5.61
C SER A 153 -7.31 -8.06 -4.98
N THR A 154 -6.52 -8.22 -3.93
CA THR A 154 -5.70 -7.11 -3.41
C THR A 154 -4.63 -6.73 -4.42
N VAL A 155 -4.62 -5.46 -4.83
CA VAL A 155 -3.60 -4.91 -5.74
C VAL A 155 -2.47 -4.33 -4.91
N PRO A 156 -1.19 -4.61 -5.23
CA PRO A 156 -0.06 -4.00 -4.54
C PRO A 156 -0.14 -2.47 -4.50
N CYS A 157 0.14 -1.90 -3.33
CA CYS A 157 -0.13 -0.48 -3.05
C CYS A 157 0.59 0.49 -3.99
N THR A 158 1.84 0.19 -4.42
CA THR A 158 2.60 1.08 -5.29
C THR A 158 2.00 1.18 -6.70
N PRO A 159 1.74 0.09 -7.43
CA PRO A 159 1.07 0.17 -8.74
C PRO A 159 -0.35 0.70 -8.63
N LEU A 160 -1.11 0.34 -7.58
CA LEU A 160 -2.43 0.92 -7.35
C LEU A 160 -2.36 2.44 -7.18
N GLY A 161 -1.39 2.94 -6.40
CA GLY A 161 -1.17 4.38 -6.24
C GLY A 161 -0.84 5.08 -7.56
N CYS A 162 0.02 4.49 -8.38
CA CYS A 162 0.31 5.00 -9.73
C CYS A 162 -0.95 5.05 -10.60
N TYR A 163 -1.75 3.97 -10.60
CA TYR A 163 -3.00 3.91 -11.34
C TYR A 163 -3.99 4.99 -10.89
N LEU A 164 -4.18 5.17 -9.58
CA LEU A 164 -5.08 6.20 -9.03
C LEU A 164 -4.63 7.61 -9.41
N LEU A 165 -3.33 7.89 -9.38
CA LEU A 165 -2.77 9.16 -9.82
C LEU A 165 -3.05 9.41 -11.30
N ILE A 166 -2.83 8.42 -12.17
CA ILE A 166 -3.10 8.52 -13.60
C ILE A 166 -4.59 8.75 -13.84
N LYS A 167 -5.46 7.97 -13.20
CA LYS A 167 -6.93 8.06 -13.34
C LYS A 167 -7.50 9.42 -12.92
N LYS A 168 -6.85 10.12 -12.00
CA LYS A 168 -7.28 11.46 -11.59
C LYS A 168 -7.15 12.47 -12.73
N PHE A 169 -6.18 12.27 -13.64
CA PHE A 169 -5.90 13.17 -14.77
C PHE A 169 -6.47 12.67 -16.09
N GLU A 170 -6.36 11.37 -16.34
CA GLU A 170 -6.85 10.74 -17.56
C GLU A 170 -7.96 9.73 -17.18
N LYS A 171 -9.19 10.17 -17.28
CA LYS A 171 -10.36 9.35 -16.89
C LYS A 171 -10.56 8.13 -17.79
N ASN A 172 -10.21 8.25 -19.08
CA ASN A 172 -10.33 7.17 -20.04
C ASN A 172 -8.96 6.71 -20.52
N LEU A 173 -8.55 5.53 -20.09
CA LEU A 173 -7.29 4.89 -20.46
C LEU A 173 -7.43 3.93 -21.64
N SER A 174 -8.65 3.70 -22.12
CA SER A 174 -8.89 2.77 -23.25
C SER A 174 -8.17 3.26 -24.51
N GLY A 175 -7.45 2.33 -25.16
CA GLY A 175 -6.68 2.64 -26.37
C GLY A 175 -5.40 3.44 -26.15
N LYS A 176 -5.08 3.84 -24.92
CA LYS A 176 -3.82 4.53 -24.60
C LYS A 176 -2.65 3.52 -24.59
N LYS A 177 -1.49 3.97 -25.07
CA LYS A 177 -0.26 3.19 -25.02
C LYS A 177 0.48 3.47 -23.72
N ALA A 178 0.67 2.46 -22.88
CA ALA A 178 1.47 2.54 -21.66
C ALA A 178 2.80 1.79 -21.86
N ILE A 179 3.89 2.35 -21.33
CA ILE A 179 5.21 1.71 -21.29
C ILE A 179 5.63 1.63 -19.82
N ILE A 180 5.84 0.40 -19.33
CA ILE A 180 6.25 0.15 -17.94
C ILE A 180 7.69 -0.36 -17.94
N VAL A 181 8.59 0.37 -17.25
CA VAL A 181 10.00 -0.02 -17.11
C VAL A 181 10.16 -0.76 -15.78
N GLY A 182 10.04 -2.10 -15.81
CA GLY A 182 10.10 -2.99 -14.67
C GLY A 182 9.13 -4.17 -14.82
N ARG A 183 9.47 -5.30 -14.19
CA ARG A 183 8.65 -6.53 -14.27
C ARG A 183 8.60 -7.32 -12.97
N SER A 184 8.84 -6.66 -11.84
CA SER A 184 8.71 -7.31 -10.54
C SER A 184 7.24 -7.62 -10.23
N ASN A 185 6.98 -8.67 -9.45
CA ASN A 185 5.63 -8.97 -8.96
C ASN A 185 5.08 -7.89 -8.02
N LEU A 186 5.96 -7.03 -7.49
CA LEU A 186 5.58 -5.97 -6.54
C LEU A 186 5.13 -4.68 -7.24
N ASN A 187 5.66 -4.36 -8.42
CA ASN A 187 5.45 -3.05 -9.04
C ASN A 187 5.14 -3.11 -10.53
N GLY A 188 5.90 -3.86 -11.32
CA GLY A 188 5.84 -3.75 -12.78
C GLY A 188 4.84 -4.68 -13.44
N LYS A 189 4.49 -5.81 -12.81
CA LYS A 189 3.48 -6.72 -13.32
C LYS A 189 2.06 -6.33 -12.91
N PRO A 190 1.82 -5.93 -11.63
CA PRO A 190 0.50 -5.45 -11.24
C PRO A 190 0.08 -4.22 -11.98
#